data_dbd04caff44fe87ef0fb59f9a8bb2ea4
#
_entry.id   dbd04caff44fe87ef0fb59f9a8bb2ea4
#
_cell.length_a   1.000
_cell.length_b   1.000
_cell.length_c   1.000
_cell.angle_alpha   90.00
_cell.angle_beta   90.00
_cell.angle_gamma   90.00
#
_symmetry.space_group_name_H-M   'P 1'
#
loop_
_entity.id
_entity.type
_entity.pdbx_description
1 polymer ?
#
loop_
_entity_poly.entity_id
_entity_poly.type
_entity_poly.pdbx_seq_one_letter_code
_entity_poly.pdbx_strand_id
1 'polypeptide(L)'
;MKHGYAYGRLAILAGFLIVVLNLQAQSPANATHIGLVQDWTQHHIVFSRDGLLKNPSLLNRESRLLHQATRRWSGAQPQLSGETSNAAAFTAPQRDWNVSMGLGRIAPNMFPAKYSFDPGAAPDCTNDYVAFGLNHAGNVNQANLVALNNLYTGTSPTGLCGSGPPTFLFAYNITTITAGRILTSPALSLDGKKIAFIESGNIAGVATSVFHVLTWATGAGNGTSATAPAVPSVGNTASMTSINYASALDTRSSIWIDYNTDIAYVGADDGKIYKFTSVFTGTPTLAGAPWPVTISPNIRASTPVLDKNLGLLLVGSQNGTYYSINATTGAVKSLVVGKSGGTNPGILAAPVVDVTNGTSFVISANDGTSGVIVEVNSATMTRLAKGRIGQASHGGTGISLFQPAFSDSYFNDPTTGTVRLCGTGAADNTPWQYAFGGFTLVGGKYVMNQTPTFSAQLVNSTTARCTGWTEFLNPNVGAGGTDFFFFGLTADCTGTGTSGCVMARNADGSLTTADVAGGPTGIVVDNYSTAAQASNIYLTGAAAPNLAYKFTQNGLN
;
A
#
# COMPACT_ATOMS: atom_id res chain seq x y z
N MET A 1 17.96 -45.91 -42.77
CA MET A 1 17.95 -45.47 -41.38
C MET A 1 18.22 -43.97 -41.29
N LYS A 2 17.20 -43.16 -41.43
CA LYS A 2 17.20 -41.70 -41.15
C LYS A 2 15.74 -41.23 -41.15
N HIS A 3 15.03 -41.38 -40.06
CA HIS A 3 13.80 -40.65 -39.77
C HIS A 3 13.54 -40.82 -38.27
N GLY A 4 13.80 -39.78 -37.49
CA GLY A 4 13.54 -39.88 -36.04
C GLY A 4 13.79 -38.65 -35.21
N TYR A 5 13.88 -37.44 -35.76
CA TYR A 5 14.17 -36.25 -34.94
C TYR A 5 13.27 -35.03 -35.19
N ALA A 6 12.16 -35.18 -35.90
CA ALA A 6 11.27 -34.02 -36.21
C ALA A 6 10.05 -33.86 -35.29
N TYR A 7 9.67 -34.84 -34.50
CA TYR A 7 8.40 -34.81 -33.74
C TYR A 7 8.53 -34.30 -32.31
N GLY A 8 9.74 -34.22 -31.75
CA GLY A 8 9.89 -33.79 -30.36
C GLY A 8 9.82 -32.27 -30.13
N ARG A 9 10.07 -31.46 -31.13
CA ARG A 9 10.04 -29.98 -31.01
C ARG A 9 8.66 -29.38 -31.25
N LEU A 10 7.78 -30.04 -31.95
CA LEU A 10 6.42 -29.55 -32.23
C LEU A 10 5.47 -29.78 -31.03
N ALA A 11 5.69 -30.84 -30.26
CA ALA A 11 4.89 -31.13 -29.08
C ALA A 11 5.12 -30.16 -27.92
N ILE A 12 6.34 -29.63 -27.78
CA ILE A 12 6.67 -28.65 -26.72
C ILE A 12 6.10 -27.26 -27.05
N LEU A 13 6.08 -26.86 -28.32
CA LEU A 13 5.43 -25.60 -28.71
C LEU A 13 3.89 -25.69 -28.64
N ALA A 14 3.29 -26.84 -28.93
CA ALA A 14 1.85 -27.05 -28.81
C ALA A 14 1.40 -27.06 -27.32
N GLY A 15 2.22 -27.61 -26.42
CA GLY A 15 1.95 -27.59 -24.98
C GLY A 15 2.01 -26.19 -24.37
N PHE A 16 2.92 -25.34 -24.85
CA PHE A 16 3.04 -23.94 -24.40
C PHE A 16 1.90 -23.06 -24.93
N LEU A 17 1.44 -23.31 -26.15
CA LEU A 17 0.31 -22.57 -26.75
C LEU A 17 -1.03 -22.96 -26.10
N ILE A 18 -1.19 -24.22 -25.69
CA ILE A 18 -2.40 -24.70 -25.02
C ILE A 18 -2.52 -24.14 -23.60
N VAL A 19 -1.41 -23.94 -22.87
CA VAL A 19 -1.44 -23.33 -21.53
C VAL A 19 -1.79 -21.82 -21.60
N VAL A 20 -1.32 -21.13 -22.62
CA VAL A 20 -1.67 -19.70 -22.83
C VAL A 20 -3.10 -19.55 -23.35
N LEU A 21 -3.59 -20.47 -24.19
CA LEU A 21 -4.97 -20.46 -24.68
C LEU A 21 -6.01 -20.91 -23.65
N ASN A 22 -5.63 -21.78 -22.68
CA ASN A 22 -6.53 -22.15 -21.59
C ASN A 22 -6.73 -21.06 -20.53
N LEU A 23 -5.84 -20.05 -20.45
CA LEU A 23 -6.07 -18.85 -19.63
C LEU A 23 -7.07 -17.88 -20.27
N GLN A 24 -7.33 -18.00 -21.58
CA GLN A 24 -8.33 -17.20 -22.31
C GLN A 24 -9.67 -17.90 -22.53
N ALA A 25 -9.77 -19.21 -22.25
CA ALA A 25 -10.93 -20.02 -22.61
C ALA A 25 -11.75 -20.53 -21.41
N GLN A 26 -11.52 -20.07 -20.21
CA GLN A 26 -12.43 -20.35 -19.09
C GLN A 26 -13.60 -19.37 -19.15
N SER A 27 -14.68 -19.84 -19.80
CA SER A 27 -16.01 -19.26 -19.71
C SER A 27 -16.46 -19.17 -18.25
N PRO A 28 -17.06 -18.05 -17.81
CA PRO A 28 -17.24 -17.70 -16.41
C PRO A 28 -18.45 -18.35 -15.74
N ALA A 29 -18.75 -19.61 -15.99
CA ALA A 29 -19.97 -20.21 -15.41
C ALA A 29 -19.79 -20.84 -14.03
N ASN A 30 -18.57 -21.10 -13.53
CA ASN A 30 -18.31 -21.68 -12.19
C ASN A 30 -16.96 -21.31 -11.56
N ALA A 31 -16.34 -20.21 -11.97
CA ALA A 31 -15.23 -19.68 -11.19
C ALA A 31 -15.82 -19.06 -9.92
N THR A 32 -15.49 -19.59 -8.76
CA THR A 32 -15.60 -18.85 -7.51
C THR A 32 -14.88 -17.53 -7.73
N HIS A 33 -15.60 -16.42 -7.81
CA HIS A 33 -15.05 -15.09 -7.96
C HIS A 33 -14.12 -14.85 -6.76
N ILE A 34 -12.81 -14.96 -6.98
CA ILE A 34 -11.83 -14.58 -5.99
C ILE A 34 -11.73 -13.06 -6.13
N GLY A 35 -12.33 -12.34 -5.20
CA GLY A 35 -12.15 -10.91 -5.09
C GLY A 35 -10.66 -10.59 -4.94
N LEU A 36 -10.19 -9.55 -5.59
CA LEU A 36 -8.82 -9.07 -5.43
C LEU A 36 -8.78 -8.01 -4.35
N VAL A 37 -7.93 -8.25 -3.36
CA VAL A 37 -7.66 -7.29 -2.30
C VAL A 37 -6.78 -6.18 -2.87
N GLN A 38 -7.29 -4.96 -2.85
CA GLN A 38 -6.53 -3.74 -3.14
C GLN A 38 -6.07 -3.13 -1.81
N ASP A 39 -5.19 -3.86 -1.14
CA ASP A 39 -4.56 -3.41 0.08
C ASP A 39 -3.19 -2.80 -0.24
N TRP A 40 -3.14 -1.48 -0.25
CA TRP A 40 -1.93 -0.73 -0.59
C TRP A 40 -0.87 -0.77 0.51
N THR A 41 -1.18 -1.28 1.70
CA THR A 41 -0.16 -1.55 2.72
C THR A 41 0.86 -2.56 2.24
N GLN A 42 0.46 -3.39 1.27
CA GLN A 42 1.28 -4.42 0.65
C GLN A 42 1.75 -4.03 -0.77
N HIS A 43 1.59 -2.79 -1.16
CA HIS A 43 1.99 -2.21 -2.44
C HIS A 43 3.52 -2.17 -2.66
N HIS A 44 4.28 -2.54 -1.68
CA HIS A 44 5.74 -2.42 -1.66
C HIS A 44 6.50 -3.51 -2.40
N ILE A 45 5.80 -4.48 -3.00
CA ILE A 45 6.44 -5.52 -3.82
C ILE A 45 6.43 -5.10 -5.28
N VAL A 46 7.62 -5.04 -5.86
CA VAL A 46 7.85 -4.74 -7.27
C VAL A 46 8.22 -6.01 -8.01
N PHE A 47 7.64 -6.22 -9.19
CA PHE A 47 7.94 -7.38 -10.03
C PHE A 47 8.17 -6.92 -11.46
N SER A 48 9.29 -7.28 -12.04
CA SER A 48 9.49 -7.07 -13.47
C SER A 48 8.66 -8.06 -14.29
N ARG A 49 8.15 -7.62 -15.46
CA ARG A 49 7.40 -8.46 -16.38
C ARG A 49 8.20 -9.70 -16.79
N ASP A 50 9.47 -9.53 -17.12
CA ASP A 50 10.35 -10.62 -17.52
C ASP A 50 10.58 -11.63 -16.40
N GLY A 51 10.62 -11.19 -15.17
CA GLY A 51 10.70 -12.06 -14.01
C GLY A 51 9.45 -12.91 -13.81
N LEU A 52 8.27 -12.33 -14.03
CA LEU A 52 6.99 -13.05 -13.98
C LEU A 52 6.89 -14.07 -15.12
N LEU A 53 7.33 -13.73 -16.33
CA LEU A 53 7.36 -14.64 -17.47
C LEU A 53 8.36 -15.78 -17.27
N LYS A 54 9.50 -15.53 -16.62
CA LYS A 54 10.49 -16.55 -16.26
C LYS A 54 10.02 -17.46 -15.13
N ASN A 55 9.10 -16.99 -14.28
CA ASN A 55 8.65 -17.71 -13.11
C ASN A 55 7.11 -17.61 -12.92
N PRO A 56 6.31 -18.14 -13.87
CA PRO A 56 4.85 -18.00 -13.85
C PRO A 56 4.18 -18.62 -12.61
N SER A 57 4.87 -19.52 -11.91
CA SER A 57 4.37 -20.08 -10.64
C SER A 57 4.24 -19.03 -9.53
N LEU A 58 4.92 -17.89 -9.64
CA LEU A 58 4.78 -16.78 -8.71
C LEU A 58 3.37 -16.15 -8.77
N LEU A 59 2.75 -16.09 -9.94
CA LEU A 59 1.39 -15.56 -10.11
C LEU A 59 0.36 -16.33 -9.27
N ASN A 60 0.54 -17.63 -9.15
CA ASN A 60 -0.34 -18.48 -8.35
C ASN A 60 -0.02 -18.44 -6.84
N ARG A 61 1.12 -17.90 -6.46
CA ARG A 61 1.58 -17.85 -5.07
C ARG A 61 1.31 -16.54 -4.37
N GLU A 62 1.05 -15.48 -5.13
CA GLU A 62 0.90 -14.14 -4.58
C GLU A 62 -0.22 -13.40 -5.29
N SER A 63 -1.32 -13.16 -4.60
CA SER A 63 -2.49 -12.48 -5.15
C SER A 63 -2.20 -11.07 -5.69
N ARG A 64 -1.27 -10.36 -5.05
CA ARG A 64 -0.85 -9.02 -5.49
C ARG A 64 -0.14 -9.04 -6.82
N LEU A 65 0.64 -10.10 -7.10
CA LEU A 65 1.25 -10.33 -8.41
C LEU A 65 0.20 -10.55 -9.48
N LEU A 66 -0.77 -11.39 -9.18
CA LEU A 66 -1.87 -11.64 -10.09
C LEU A 66 -2.64 -10.35 -10.37
N HIS A 67 -2.92 -9.57 -9.34
CA HIS A 67 -3.59 -8.27 -9.48
C HIS A 67 -2.76 -7.28 -10.31
N GLN A 68 -1.49 -7.11 -10.02
CA GLN A 68 -0.60 -6.25 -10.80
C GLN A 68 -0.45 -6.73 -12.25
N ALA A 69 -0.29 -8.05 -12.45
CA ALA A 69 -0.23 -8.64 -13.78
C ALA A 69 -1.54 -8.43 -14.55
N THR A 70 -2.69 -8.63 -13.92
CA THR A 70 -4.00 -8.43 -14.56
C THR A 70 -4.19 -6.97 -14.96
N ARG A 71 -3.86 -6.02 -14.09
CA ARG A 71 -3.91 -4.59 -14.39
C ARG A 71 -3.02 -4.22 -15.58
N ARG A 72 -1.83 -4.80 -15.66
CA ARG A 72 -0.82 -4.48 -16.68
C ARG A 72 -1.05 -5.22 -17.98
N TRP A 73 -1.55 -6.45 -17.90
CA TRP A 73 -1.83 -7.27 -19.09
C TRP A 73 -3.15 -6.90 -19.75
N SER A 74 -4.13 -6.38 -19.03
CA SER A 74 -5.35 -5.86 -19.65
C SER A 74 -5.06 -4.66 -20.57
N GLY A 75 -4.02 -3.88 -20.29
CA GLY A 75 -3.53 -2.83 -21.18
C GLY A 75 -2.78 -3.33 -22.44
N ALA A 76 -2.36 -4.59 -22.45
CA ALA A 76 -1.72 -5.20 -23.62
C ALA A 76 -2.71 -5.86 -24.60
N GLN A 77 -4.01 -5.83 -24.32
CA GLN A 77 -5.04 -6.22 -25.29
C GLN A 77 -5.04 -5.18 -26.43
N PRO A 78 -5.04 -5.64 -27.70
CA PRO A 78 -5.20 -4.69 -28.79
C PRO A 78 -6.52 -3.95 -28.60
N GLN A 79 -6.46 -2.63 -28.57
CA GLN A 79 -7.65 -1.78 -28.59
C GLN A 79 -8.60 -2.31 -29.65
N LEU A 80 -9.80 -2.69 -29.25
CA LEU A 80 -10.90 -2.80 -30.19
C LEU A 80 -11.04 -1.41 -30.81
N SER A 81 -10.62 -1.33 -32.08
CA SER A 81 -10.59 -0.12 -32.88
C SER A 81 -11.92 0.61 -32.81
N GLY A 82 -11.98 1.77 -32.17
CA GLY A 82 -13.17 2.61 -32.16
C GLY A 82 -13.16 3.80 -31.22
N GLU A 83 -12.35 3.82 -30.18
CA GLU A 83 -12.28 5.01 -29.34
C GLU A 83 -10.98 5.78 -29.62
N THR A 84 -11.12 6.90 -30.30
CA THR A 84 -10.10 7.91 -30.36
C THR A 84 -9.92 8.46 -28.95
N SER A 85 -8.85 8.06 -28.27
CA SER A 85 -8.43 8.70 -27.03
C SER A 85 -8.10 10.16 -27.35
N ASN A 86 -9.05 11.06 -27.20
CA ASN A 86 -8.74 12.44 -26.99
C ASN A 86 -7.91 12.48 -25.71
N ALA A 87 -6.65 12.89 -25.83
CA ALA A 87 -5.83 13.26 -24.67
C ALA A 87 -6.55 14.46 -24.02
N ALA A 88 -7.57 14.19 -23.22
CA ALA A 88 -8.22 15.19 -22.43
C ALA A 88 -7.18 15.74 -21.47
N ALA A 89 -7.07 17.07 -21.42
CA ALA A 89 -6.21 17.72 -20.44
C ALA A 89 -6.58 17.16 -19.05
N PHE A 90 -5.59 16.61 -18.35
CA PHE A 90 -5.80 16.02 -17.03
C PHE A 90 -6.33 17.08 -16.09
N THR A 91 -7.50 16.84 -15.53
CA THR A 91 -8.11 17.74 -14.55
C THR A 91 -7.63 17.38 -13.14
N ALA A 92 -7.71 18.34 -12.24
CA ALA A 92 -7.47 18.09 -10.83
C ALA A 92 -8.41 16.97 -10.30
N PRO A 93 -7.97 16.18 -9.33
CA PRO A 93 -8.85 15.21 -8.68
C PRO A 93 -10.11 15.91 -8.18
N GLN A 94 -11.27 15.44 -8.62
CA GLN A 94 -12.56 16.01 -8.26
C GLN A 94 -13.12 15.28 -7.04
N ARG A 95 -13.42 16.03 -5.98
CA ARG A 95 -14.05 15.45 -4.79
C ARG A 95 -15.50 15.08 -5.05
N ASP A 96 -15.82 13.80 -4.99
CA ASP A 96 -17.18 13.30 -5.18
C ASP A 96 -17.99 13.37 -3.89
N TRP A 97 -17.37 12.91 -2.81
CA TRP A 97 -18.00 12.91 -1.49
C TRP A 97 -16.96 12.99 -0.36
N ASN A 98 -17.45 13.34 0.81
CA ASN A 98 -16.76 13.16 2.06
C ASN A 98 -17.75 12.64 3.13
N VAL A 99 -17.21 11.89 4.10
CA VAL A 99 -18.00 11.30 5.18
C VAL A 99 -17.27 11.52 6.50
N SER A 100 -18.03 11.97 7.52
CA SER A 100 -17.47 12.17 8.84
C SER A 100 -17.08 10.85 9.49
N MET A 101 -15.85 10.80 10.00
CA MET A 101 -15.32 9.70 10.81
C MET A 101 -15.41 10.01 12.33
N GLY A 102 -16.26 10.97 12.71
CA GLY A 102 -16.38 11.41 14.10
C GLY A 102 -15.09 12.09 14.58
N LEU A 103 -14.54 11.59 15.67
CA LEU A 103 -13.26 12.06 16.21
C LEU A 103 -12.05 11.30 15.62
N GLY A 104 -12.28 10.27 14.79
CA GLY A 104 -11.27 9.39 14.27
C GLY A 104 -10.81 9.76 12.85
N ARG A 105 -9.59 9.38 12.51
CA ARG A 105 -9.00 9.39 11.17
C ARG A 105 -7.94 8.32 11.08
N ILE A 106 -7.51 7.96 9.89
CA ILE A 106 -6.36 7.06 9.74
C ILE A 106 -5.10 7.73 10.35
N ALA A 107 -4.24 6.95 10.96
CA ALA A 107 -2.96 7.44 11.46
C ALA A 107 -2.08 7.97 10.29
N PRO A 108 -1.19 8.94 10.53
CA PRO A 108 -0.34 9.49 9.49
C PRO A 108 0.43 8.40 8.74
N ASN A 109 0.34 8.44 7.40
CA ASN A 109 0.99 7.53 6.46
C ASN A 109 0.57 6.06 6.54
N MET A 110 -0.56 5.81 7.18
CA MET A 110 -1.27 4.54 7.09
C MET A 110 -2.36 4.64 6.02
N PHE A 111 -2.78 3.50 5.50
CA PHE A 111 -3.66 3.39 4.35
C PHE A 111 -5.02 2.81 4.74
N PRO A 112 -6.10 3.20 4.04
CA PRO A 112 -7.31 2.41 4.06
C PRO A 112 -7.08 1.11 3.27
N ALA A 113 -7.94 0.12 3.47
CA ALA A 113 -7.93 -1.12 2.71
C ALA A 113 -9.17 -1.20 1.82
N LYS A 114 -8.97 -1.30 0.51
CA LYS A 114 -10.04 -1.35 -0.49
C LYS A 114 -10.26 -2.78 -0.96
N TYR A 115 -11.50 -3.20 -0.97
CA TYR A 115 -11.94 -4.45 -1.57
C TYR A 115 -12.74 -4.19 -2.83
N SER A 116 -12.34 -4.81 -3.91
CA SER A 116 -13.11 -4.92 -5.14
C SER A 116 -13.47 -6.37 -5.37
N PHE A 117 -14.75 -6.65 -5.57
CA PHE A 117 -15.23 -8.02 -5.70
C PHE A 117 -14.64 -8.72 -6.92
N ASP A 118 -14.58 -8.02 -8.04
CA ASP A 118 -13.94 -8.49 -9.26
C ASP A 118 -13.31 -7.30 -10.01
N PRO A 119 -11.99 -7.21 -10.08
CA PRO A 119 -11.31 -6.10 -10.77
C PRO A 119 -11.46 -6.15 -12.28
N GLY A 120 -11.87 -7.29 -12.86
CA GLY A 120 -12.19 -7.44 -14.28
C GLY A 120 -13.66 -7.17 -14.61
N ALA A 121 -14.52 -6.98 -13.58
CA ALA A 121 -15.94 -6.68 -13.75
C ALA A 121 -16.21 -5.18 -13.58
N ALA A 122 -17.45 -4.79 -13.90
CA ALA A 122 -17.93 -3.46 -13.57
C ALA A 122 -17.88 -3.23 -12.05
N PRO A 123 -17.61 -2.00 -11.59
CA PRO A 123 -17.64 -1.65 -10.18
C PRO A 123 -18.98 -2.04 -9.53
N ASP A 124 -18.92 -2.66 -8.33
CA ASP A 124 -20.07 -3.20 -7.64
C ASP A 124 -20.49 -2.27 -6.48
N CYS A 125 -21.70 -1.72 -6.59
CA CYS A 125 -22.22 -0.80 -5.57
C CYS A 125 -22.43 -1.46 -4.19
N THR A 126 -22.70 -2.76 -4.16
CA THR A 126 -23.06 -3.49 -2.95
C THR A 126 -21.85 -4.12 -2.25
N ASN A 127 -20.98 -4.74 -3.05
CA ASN A 127 -19.91 -5.60 -2.51
C ASN A 127 -18.54 -4.92 -2.46
N ASP A 128 -18.30 -3.92 -3.31
CA ASP A 128 -17.06 -3.14 -3.21
C ASP A 128 -17.11 -2.25 -1.96
N TYR A 129 -16.06 -2.30 -1.17
CA TYR A 129 -15.98 -1.48 0.03
C TYR A 129 -14.56 -0.97 0.32
N VAL A 130 -14.47 0.06 1.14
CA VAL A 130 -13.22 0.56 1.68
C VAL A 130 -13.29 0.58 3.21
N ALA A 131 -12.28 0.00 3.86
CA ALA A 131 -12.17 -0.08 5.31
C ALA A 131 -11.12 0.90 5.84
N PHE A 132 -11.43 1.53 6.97
CA PHE A 132 -10.62 2.54 7.66
C PHE A 132 -10.40 2.12 9.10
N GLY A 133 -9.13 1.89 9.49
CA GLY A 133 -8.72 1.79 10.88
C GLY A 133 -8.49 3.21 11.43
N LEU A 134 -9.14 3.56 12.53
CA LEU A 134 -9.13 4.94 13.04
C LEU A 134 -8.22 5.08 14.25
N ASN A 135 -7.37 6.09 14.21
CA ASN A 135 -6.51 6.52 15.32
C ASN A 135 -7.32 7.33 16.35
N HIS A 136 -8.33 6.68 16.90
CA HIS A 136 -9.12 7.19 18.03
C HIS A 136 -9.64 5.99 18.82
N ALA A 137 -9.67 6.12 20.14
CA ALA A 137 -10.24 5.06 20.98
C ALA A 137 -11.73 4.87 20.66
N GLY A 138 -12.12 3.61 20.42
CA GLY A 138 -13.51 3.26 20.25
C GLY A 138 -14.29 3.40 21.56
N ASN A 139 -15.55 3.78 21.47
CA ASN A 139 -16.49 3.82 22.60
C ASN A 139 -17.93 3.80 22.06
N VAL A 140 -18.93 3.97 22.93
CA VAL A 140 -20.35 3.92 22.54
C VAL A 140 -20.77 4.99 21.53
N ASN A 141 -19.98 6.06 21.39
CA ASN A 141 -20.23 7.18 20.48
C ASN A 141 -19.11 7.35 19.42
N GLN A 142 -18.19 6.40 19.31
CA GLN A 142 -17.09 6.48 18.37
C GLN A 142 -16.62 5.12 17.92
N ALA A 143 -16.68 4.86 16.61
CA ALA A 143 -16.04 3.71 15.97
C ALA A 143 -14.53 3.89 15.89
N ASN A 144 -13.77 2.80 15.94
CA ASN A 144 -12.36 2.77 15.56
C ASN A 144 -12.08 1.87 14.35
N LEU A 145 -13.08 1.13 13.84
CA LEU A 145 -13.04 0.45 12.55
C LEU A 145 -14.32 0.73 11.78
N VAL A 146 -14.19 1.24 10.55
CA VAL A 146 -15.31 1.63 9.69
C VAL A 146 -15.09 1.04 8.30
N ALA A 147 -16.16 0.56 7.66
CA ALA A 147 -16.18 0.27 6.24
C ALA A 147 -17.33 0.97 5.55
N LEU A 148 -17.05 1.51 4.37
CA LEU A 148 -18.03 2.15 3.51
C LEU A 148 -18.21 1.31 2.24
N ASN A 149 -19.45 1.13 1.81
CA ASN A 149 -19.81 0.59 0.49
C ASN A 149 -20.67 1.60 -0.29
N ASN A 150 -21.24 1.19 -1.40
CA ASN A 150 -21.91 2.11 -2.32
C ASN A 150 -20.98 3.24 -2.76
N LEU A 151 -19.74 2.88 -3.06
CA LEU A 151 -18.63 3.82 -3.20
C LEU A 151 -18.75 4.75 -4.40
N TYR A 152 -19.36 4.25 -5.50
CA TYR A 152 -19.38 4.91 -6.80
C TYR A 152 -20.57 5.87 -6.93
N THR A 153 -20.87 6.54 -5.83
CA THR A 153 -21.85 7.63 -5.77
C THR A 153 -21.20 8.97 -6.04
N GLY A 154 -21.99 9.96 -6.46
CA GLY A 154 -21.55 11.33 -6.65
C GLY A 154 -22.68 12.18 -7.24
N THR A 155 -22.56 13.50 -7.14
CA THR A 155 -23.64 14.43 -7.50
C THR A 155 -23.45 15.13 -8.83
N SER A 156 -22.21 15.22 -9.34
CA SER A 156 -21.94 15.93 -10.59
C SER A 156 -20.69 15.38 -11.30
N PRO A 157 -20.88 14.49 -12.28
CA PRO A 157 -22.12 13.82 -12.69
C PRO A 157 -22.67 12.88 -11.62
N THR A 158 -23.90 12.41 -11.79
CA THR A 158 -24.45 11.31 -10.97
C THR A 158 -23.58 10.06 -11.15
N GLY A 159 -23.11 9.49 -10.05
CA GLY A 159 -22.27 8.30 -10.10
C GLY A 159 -22.99 7.03 -10.52
N LEU A 160 -22.25 5.98 -10.84
CA LEU A 160 -22.77 4.65 -11.18
C LEU A 160 -23.75 4.14 -10.11
N CYS A 161 -23.48 4.40 -8.84
CA CYS A 161 -24.29 3.96 -7.71
C CYS A 161 -25.30 5.02 -7.24
N GLY A 162 -25.57 6.02 -8.06
CA GLY A 162 -26.51 7.11 -7.76
C GLY A 162 -25.86 8.36 -7.21
N SER A 163 -26.71 9.28 -6.71
CA SER A 163 -26.28 10.53 -6.08
C SER A 163 -26.23 10.35 -4.54
N GLY A 164 -25.39 11.16 -3.89
CA GLY A 164 -25.31 11.19 -2.44
C GLY A 164 -24.02 10.61 -1.87
N PRO A 165 -23.93 10.47 -0.54
CA PRO A 165 -22.77 9.88 0.11
C PRO A 165 -22.78 8.34 -0.01
N PRO A 166 -21.64 7.66 0.23
CA PRO A 166 -21.58 6.22 0.39
C PRO A 166 -22.35 5.78 1.64
N THR A 167 -22.56 4.49 1.78
CA THR A 167 -23.23 3.92 2.96
C THR A 167 -22.22 3.26 3.89
N PHE A 168 -22.52 3.22 5.19
CA PHE A 168 -21.75 2.46 6.15
C PHE A 168 -22.10 0.98 5.99
N LEU A 169 -21.15 0.18 5.50
CA LEU A 169 -21.25 -1.27 5.53
C LEU A 169 -21.23 -1.76 6.98
N PHE A 170 -20.34 -1.19 7.77
CA PHE A 170 -20.33 -1.28 9.22
C PHE A 170 -19.53 -0.12 9.83
N ALA A 171 -19.80 0.15 11.12
CA ALA A 171 -19.00 1.01 11.98
C ALA A 171 -18.89 0.33 13.35
N TYR A 172 -17.69 -0.08 13.74
CA TYR A 172 -17.48 -0.87 14.95
C TYR A 172 -16.63 -0.14 15.99
N ASN A 173 -17.07 -0.24 17.24
CA ASN A 173 -16.26 -0.04 18.41
C ASN A 173 -15.54 -1.37 18.72
N ILE A 174 -14.25 -1.44 18.42
CA ILE A 174 -13.41 -2.63 18.62
C ILE A 174 -12.70 -2.63 19.98
N THR A 175 -12.90 -1.65 20.81
CA THR A 175 -12.13 -1.47 22.04
C THR A 175 -12.19 -2.71 22.94
N THR A 176 -11.16 -3.56 22.87
CA THR A 176 -10.96 -4.74 23.72
C THR A 176 -9.99 -4.45 24.86
N ILE A 177 -9.23 -3.36 24.76
CA ILE A 177 -8.26 -2.87 25.74
C ILE A 177 -8.47 -1.38 26.02
N THR A 178 -7.98 -0.88 27.15
CA THR A 178 -8.17 0.52 27.54
C THR A 178 -7.52 1.46 26.51
N ALA A 179 -8.28 2.46 26.05
CA ALA A 179 -7.89 3.44 25.05
C ALA A 179 -7.45 2.80 23.70
N GLY A 180 -8.02 1.63 23.39
CA GLY A 180 -7.69 0.88 22.17
C GLY A 180 -8.03 1.64 20.89
N ARG A 181 -7.06 1.77 20.00
CA ARG A 181 -7.15 2.48 18.72
C ARG A 181 -6.38 1.73 17.64
N ILE A 182 -6.70 1.97 16.38
CA ILE A 182 -6.02 1.35 15.24
C ILE A 182 -5.02 2.37 14.69
N LEU A 183 -3.73 2.08 14.84
CA LEU A 183 -2.63 2.97 14.46
C LEU A 183 -1.92 2.56 13.18
N THR A 184 -2.27 1.40 12.63
CA THR A 184 -1.64 0.81 11.44
C THR A 184 -2.71 0.43 10.42
N SER A 185 -2.29 0.14 9.21
CA SER A 185 -3.21 -0.18 8.13
C SER A 185 -3.80 -1.58 8.30
N PRO A 186 -5.10 -1.78 8.06
CA PRO A 186 -5.73 -3.09 8.07
C PRO A 186 -5.36 -3.89 6.82
N ALA A 187 -5.49 -5.22 6.89
CA ALA A 187 -5.33 -6.16 5.77
C ALA A 187 -6.62 -6.96 5.57
N LEU A 188 -6.98 -7.22 4.30
CA LEU A 188 -8.22 -7.90 3.95
C LEU A 188 -7.95 -9.35 3.51
N SER A 189 -8.91 -10.25 3.77
CA SER A 189 -8.90 -11.59 3.16
C SER A 189 -9.20 -11.52 1.66
N LEU A 190 -8.79 -12.54 0.89
CA LEU A 190 -9.00 -12.59 -0.55
C LEU A 190 -10.48 -12.59 -0.93
N ASP A 191 -11.35 -13.14 -0.08
CA ASP A 191 -12.81 -13.12 -0.28
C ASP A 191 -13.49 -11.85 0.25
N GLY A 192 -12.71 -10.91 0.81
CA GLY A 192 -13.19 -9.66 1.36
C GLY A 192 -14.06 -9.77 2.61
N LYS A 193 -14.24 -10.97 3.17
CA LYS A 193 -15.14 -11.18 4.33
C LYS A 193 -14.46 -11.02 5.66
N LYS A 194 -13.13 -11.00 5.69
CA LYS A 194 -12.35 -10.86 6.92
C LYS A 194 -11.39 -9.67 6.82
N ILE A 195 -11.16 -9.04 7.96
CA ILE A 195 -10.25 -7.92 8.13
C ILE A 195 -9.32 -8.22 9.29
N ALA A 196 -8.00 -8.23 9.03
CA ALA A 196 -6.98 -8.29 10.06
C ALA A 196 -6.50 -6.87 10.37
N PHE A 197 -6.35 -6.54 11.64
CA PHE A 197 -5.88 -5.22 12.10
C PHE A 197 -5.28 -5.30 13.50
N ILE A 198 -4.56 -4.26 13.90
CA ILE A 198 -3.93 -4.15 15.21
C ILE A 198 -4.64 -3.09 16.03
N GLU A 199 -5.11 -3.46 17.21
CA GLU A 199 -5.52 -2.53 18.25
C GLU A 199 -4.35 -2.28 19.21
N SER A 200 -4.01 -1.02 19.42
CA SER A 200 -2.97 -0.57 20.34
C SER A 200 -3.58 0.27 21.46
N GLY A 201 -3.26 -0.08 22.71
CA GLY A 201 -3.78 0.58 23.89
C GLY A 201 -3.09 0.09 25.16
N ASN A 202 -3.84 -0.12 26.24
CA ASN A 202 -3.27 -0.55 27.52
C ASN A 202 -4.11 -1.66 28.17
N ILE A 203 -3.43 -2.61 28.81
CA ILE A 203 -4.03 -3.55 29.75
C ILE A 203 -3.41 -3.31 31.13
N ALA A 204 -4.22 -2.97 32.13
CA ALA A 204 -3.75 -2.67 33.48
C ALA A 204 -2.58 -1.67 33.54
N GLY A 205 -2.59 -0.66 32.64
CA GLY A 205 -1.55 0.36 32.56
C GLY A 205 -0.31 -0.05 31.73
N VAL A 206 -0.25 -1.30 31.25
CA VAL A 206 0.83 -1.77 30.37
C VAL A 206 0.43 -1.55 28.91
N ALA A 207 1.29 -0.87 28.15
CA ALA A 207 1.12 -0.74 26.72
C ALA A 207 0.97 -2.14 26.07
N THR A 208 -0.02 -2.30 25.22
CA THR A 208 -0.36 -3.61 24.65
C THR A 208 -0.80 -3.45 23.21
N SER A 209 -0.43 -4.41 22.37
CA SER A 209 -0.97 -4.57 21.02
C SER A 209 -1.70 -5.90 20.90
N VAL A 210 -2.87 -5.84 20.29
CA VAL A 210 -3.78 -6.97 20.05
C VAL A 210 -3.96 -7.15 18.54
N PHE A 211 -3.71 -8.35 18.06
CA PHE A 211 -3.99 -8.74 16.69
C PHE A 211 -5.43 -9.24 16.62
N HIS A 212 -6.21 -8.67 15.73
CA HIS A 212 -7.61 -9.04 15.50
C HIS A 212 -7.82 -9.57 14.10
N VAL A 213 -8.70 -10.55 13.97
CA VAL A 213 -9.33 -10.95 12.72
C VAL A 213 -10.84 -10.86 12.89
N LEU A 214 -11.44 -9.88 12.26
CA LEU A 214 -12.88 -9.67 12.21
C LEU A 214 -13.46 -10.36 10.99
N THR A 215 -14.44 -11.21 11.17
CA THR A 215 -15.36 -11.65 10.12
C THR A 215 -16.59 -10.78 10.20
N TRP A 216 -16.75 -9.87 9.25
CA TRP A 216 -17.93 -9.00 9.19
C TRP A 216 -19.08 -9.72 8.47
N ALA A 217 -20.30 -9.27 8.71
CA ALA A 217 -21.50 -9.80 8.06
C ALA A 217 -22.43 -8.64 7.68
N THR A 218 -23.23 -8.86 6.65
CA THR A 218 -24.29 -7.94 6.25
C THR A 218 -25.48 -8.07 7.21
N GLY A 219 -26.29 -7.02 7.35
CA GLY A 219 -27.51 -7.05 8.12
C GLY A 219 -27.61 -5.95 9.19
N ALA A 220 -28.62 -6.05 10.02
CA ALA A 220 -28.87 -5.09 11.10
C ALA A 220 -27.82 -5.20 12.21
N GLY A 221 -27.68 -4.12 12.97
CA GLY A 221 -26.81 -4.09 14.17
C GLY A 221 -25.33 -3.87 13.88
N ASN A 222 -24.94 -3.43 12.67
CA ASN A 222 -23.53 -3.21 12.29
C ASN A 222 -23.04 -1.78 12.52
N GLY A 223 -23.82 -0.91 13.18
CA GLY A 223 -23.54 0.52 13.27
C GLY A 223 -23.91 1.27 12.00
N THR A 224 -24.31 2.51 12.14
CA THR A 224 -24.85 3.31 11.03
C THR A 224 -24.02 4.55 10.70
N SER A 225 -23.08 4.89 11.57
CA SER A 225 -22.10 5.96 11.35
C SER A 225 -20.91 5.79 12.28
N ALA A 226 -19.85 6.55 12.06
CA ALA A 226 -18.69 6.55 12.95
C ALA A 226 -19.03 6.99 14.38
N THR A 227 -20.13 7.76 14.56
CA THR A 227 -20.62 8.23 15.87
C THR A 227 -21.80 7.44 16.42
N ALA A 228 -22.28 6.43 15.69
CA ALA A 228 -23.29 5.47 16.13
C ALA A 228 -22.79 4.03 15.86
N PRO A 229 -21.68 3.63 16.51
CA PRO A 229 -21.07 2.33 16.28
C PRO A 229 -21.86 1.19 16.92
N ALA A 230 -21.60 0.00 16.41
CA ALA A 230 -21.95 -1.26 17.05
C ALA A 230 -20.72 -1.92 17.67
N VAL A 231 -20.93 -3.00 18.41
CA VAL A 231 -19.88 -3.90 18.88
C VAL A 231 -20.02 -5.22 18.11
N PRO A 232 -18.95 -5.78 17.55
CA PRO A 232 -19.02 -7.09 16.89
C PRO A 232 -19.61 -8.16 17.83
N SER A 233 -20.44 -9.03 17.28
CA SER A 233 -21.16 -10.10 18.00
C SER A 233 -22.25 -9.62 18.99
N VAL A 234 -22.54 -8.32 19.04
CA VAL A 234 -23.62 -7.76 19.86
C VAL A 234 -24.74 -7.24 18.97
N GLY A 235 -25.83 -7.96 18.91
CA GLY A 235 -26.96 -7.62 18.03
C GLY A 235 -26.69 -7.75 16.52
N ASN A 236 -25.58 -8.38 16.15
CA ASN A 236 -25.17 -8.68 14.76
C ASN A 236 -24.46 -10.03 14.71
N THR A 237 -24.23 -10.53 13.48
CA THR A 237 -23.57 -11.84 13.24
C THR A 237 -22.08 -11.74 12.96
N ALA A 238 -21.48 -10.55 13.11
CA ALA A 238 -20.03 -10.41 13.00
C ALA A 238 -19.34 -11.17 14.14
N SER A 239 -18.17 -11.71 13.85
CA SER A 239 -17.35 -12.42 14.84
C SER A 239 -15.90 -11.94 14.77
N MET A 240 -15.20 -12.00 15.90
CA MET A 240 -13.84 -11.51 15.99
C MET A 240 -12.98 -12.43 16.85
N THR A 241 -11.80 -12.77 16.35
CA THR A 241 -10.73 -13.42 17.12
C THR A 241 -9.70 -12.38 17.51
N SER A 242 -9.23 -12.42 18.77
CA SER A 242 -8.29 -11.46 19.34
C SER A 242 -7.12 -12.18 19.99
N ILE A 243 -5.89 -11.71 19.74
CA ILE A 243 -4.64 -12.28 20.28
C ILE A 243 -3.78 -11.15 20.82
N ASN A 244 -3.58 -11.10 22.14
CA ASN A 244 -2.58 -10.21 22.72
C ASN A 244 -1.20 -10.72 22.36
N TYR A 245 -0.39 -9.90 21.66
CA TYR A 245 0.89 -10.40 21.14
C TYR A 245 2.11 -9.63 21.64
N ALA A 246 1.98 -8.35 21.96
CA ALA A 246 3.11 -7.54 22.42
C ALA A 246 2.73 -6.74 23.67
N SER A 247 3.66 -6.64 24.64
CA SER A 247 3.59 -5.70 25.77
C SER A 247 4.18 -4.34 25.37
N ALA A 248 3.75 -3.84 24.24
CA ALA A 248 4.13 -2.56 23.63
C ALA A 248 3.02 -2.12 22.69
N LEU A 249 3.00 -0.84 22.31
CA LEU A 249 2.16 -0.38 21.20
C LEU A 249 2.74 -0.86 19.87
N ASP A 250 1.90 -0.88 18.86
CA ASP A 250 2.34 -0.88 17.46
C ASP A 250 1.88 0.42 16.81
N THR A 251 2.82 1.30 16.54
CA THR A 251 2.53 2.62 16.00
C THR A 251 2.87 2.78 14.52
N ARG A 252 3.48 1.76 13.88
CA ARG A 252 4.02 1.90 12.52
C ARG A 252 4.03 0.64 11.68
N SER A 253 3.96 -0.54 12.28
CA SER A 253 4.11 -1.80 11.58
C SER A 253 2.77 -2.34 11.13
N SER A 254 2.35 -1.99 9.92
CA SER A 254 1.16 -2.59 9.32
C SER A 254 1.37 -4.09 9.08
N ILE A 255 0.27 -4.81 9.02
CA ILE A 255 0.28 -6.26 8.81
C ILE A 255 0.72 -6.57 7.38
N TRP A 256 1.69 -7.44 7.22
CA TRP A 256 2.03 -8.10 5.97
C TRP A 256 1.41 -9.50 5.93
N ILE A 257 0.65 -9.81 4.87
CA ILE A 257 0.03 -11.13 4.68
C ILE A 257 0.70 -11.89 3.53
N ASP A 258 1.13 -13.10 3.79
CA ASP A 258 1.36 -14.09 2.76
C ASP A 258 0.08 -14.89 2.53
N TYR A 259 -0.69 -14.50 1.53
CA TYR A 259 -1.97 -15.14 1.21
C TYR A 259 -1.85 -16.60 0.76
N ASN A 260 -0.68 -17.02 0.26
CA ASN A 260 -0.48 -18.40 -0.16
C ASN A 260 -0.34 -19.37 1.01
N THR A 261 0.28 -18.91 2.09
CA THR A 261 0.51 -19.71 3.29
C THR A 261 -0.38 -19.31 4.45
N ASP A 262 -1.22 -18.29 4.26
CA ASP A 262 -2.09 -17.72 5.28
C ASP A 262 -1.34 -17.29 6.56
N ILE A 263 -0.18 -16.66 6.34
CA ILE A 263 0.72 -16.21 7.40
C ILE A 263 0.75 -14.68 7.41
N ALA A 264 0.68 -14.08 8.61
CA ALA A 264 0.91 -12.66 8.82
C ALA A 264 2.22 -12.41 9.55
N TYR A 265 2.85 -11.28 9.19
CA TYR A 265 3.98 -10.71 9.92
C TYR A 265 3.67 -9.28 10.33
N VAL A 266 4.05 -8.91 11.54
CA VAL A 266 3.87 -7.56 12.08
C VAL A 266 4.96 -7.27 13.10
N GLY A 267 5.37 -6.02 13.21
CA GLY A 267 6.27 -5.56 14.27
C GLY A 267 5.51 -5.01 15.47
N ALA A 268 6.28 -4.50 16.42
CA ALA A 268 5.79 -3.64 17.49
C ALA A 268 6.87 -2.65 17.93
N ASP A 269 6.52 -1.72 18.81
CA ASP A 269 7.43 -0.71 19.34
C ASP A 269 8.46 -1.27 20.34
N ASP A 270 8.36 -2.58 20.68
CA ASP A 270 9.35 -3.31 21.47
C ASP A 270 10.57 -3.81 20.65
N GLY A 271 10.53 -3.62 19.33
CA GLY A 271 11.58 -4.02 18.42
C GLY A 271 11.62 -5.50 18.09
N LYS A 272 10.46 -6.15 18.18
CA LYS A 272 10.30 -7.54 17.75
C LYS A 272 9.37 -7.62 16.55
N ILE A 273 9.57 -8.68 15.78
CA ILE A 273 8.69 -9.07 14.68
C ILE A 273 7.98 -10.36 15.09
N TYR A 274 6.67 -10.33 14.94
CA TYR A 274 5.75 -11.40 15.30
C TYR A 274 5.21 -12.07 14.05
N LYS A 275 4.87 -13.34 14.18
CA LYS A 275 4.31 -14.17 13.11
C LYS A 275 3.01 -14.79 13.58
N PHE A 276 1.99 -14.71 12.73
CA PHE A 276 0.69 -15.38 12.95
C PHE A 276 0.44 -16.37 11.82
N THR A 277 -0.23 -17.47 12.13
CA THR A 277 -0.62 -18.50 11.17
C THR A 277 -2.12 -18.67 11.15
N SER A 278 -2.66 -19.24 10.07
CA SER A 278 -4.10 -19.49 9.87
C SER A 278 -4.93 -18.21 10.01
N VAL A 279 -4.44 -17.10 9.43
CA VAL A 279 -4.99 -15.77 9.66
C VAL A 279 -6.41 -15.67 9.13
N PHE A 280 -6.64 -16.12 7.91
CA PHE A 280 -7.95 -16.00 7.25
C PHE A 280 -8.66 -17.34 7.01
N THR A 281 -7.93 -18.46 6.92
CA THR A 281 -8.51 -19.75 6.56
C THR A 281 -8.79 -20.67 7.76
N GLY A 282 -8.35 -20.26 8.96
CA GLY A 282 -8.56 -21.01 10.18
C GLY A 282 -8.77 -20.14 11.40
N THR A 283 -8.34 -20.62 12.56
CA THR A 283 -8.27 -19.83 13.79
C THR A 283 -6.87 -19.22 13.88
N PRO A 284 -6.75 -17.89 13.88
CA PRO A 284 -5.45 -17.23 13.99
C PRO A 284 -4.70 -17.64 15.24
N THR A 285 -3.42 -17.93 15.10
CA THR A 285 -2.54 -18.28 16.23
C THR A 285 -1.21 -17.54 16.15
N LEU A 286 -0.68 -17.13 17.30
CA LEU A 286 0.66 -16.59 17.42
C LEU A 286 1.68 -17.72 17.31
N ALA A 287 2.65 -17.58 16.41
CA ALA A 287 3.66 -18.61 16.20
C ALA A 287 4.64 -18.69 17.38
N GLY A 288 5.04 -19.91 17.73
CA GLY A 288 6.11 -20.17 18.69
C GLY A 288 7.50 -20.03 18.08
N ALA A 289 8.53 -20.41 18.85
CA ALA A 289 9.94 -20.31 18.44
C ALA A 289 10.18 -20.74 16.99
N PRO A 290 11.01 -19.99 16.23
CA PRO A 290 11.89 -18.91 16.68
C PRO A 290 11.19 -17.53 16.82
N TRP A 291 9.89 -17.44 16.64
CA TRP A 291 9.11 -16.20 16.75
C TRP A 291 8.67 -15.95 18.20
N PRO A 292 8.58 -14.67 18.65
CA PRO A 292 8.95 -13.45 17.92
C PRO A 292 10.46 -13.29 17.79
N VAL A 293 10.91 -12.68 16.69
CA VAL A 293 12.32 -12.36 16.44
C VAL A 293 12.63 -10.94 16.88
N THR A 294 13.61 -10.76 17.76
CA THR A 294 14.10 -9.44 18.17
C THR A 294 15.06 -8.89 17.13
N ILE A 295 14.75 -7.71 16.55
CA ILE A 295 15.65 -6.99 15.66
C ILE A 295 16.50 -5.95 16.41
N SER A 296 15.88 -5.22 17.35
CA SER A 296 16.57 -4.26 18.21
C SER A 296 15.65 -3.90 19.38
N PRO A 297 16.05 -4.10 20.63
CA PRO A 297 15.16 -3.90 21.79
C PRO A 297 14.62 -2.46 21.88
N ASN A 298 13.33 -2.33 22.17
CA ASN A 298 12.62 -1.07 22.41
C ASN A 298 12.76 -0.05 21.27
N ILE A 299 12.78 -0.52 20.03
CA ILE A 299 12.85 0.31 18.83
C ILE A 299 11.67 0.01 17.92
N ARG A 300 10.96 1.03 17.47
CA ARG A 300 9.84 0.89 16.55
C ARG A 300 10.28 0.26 15.23
N ALA A 301 9.62 -0.83 14.86
CA ALA A 301 9.77 -1.45 13.55
C ALA A 301 8.89 -0.74 12.51
N SER A 302 9.34 -0.71 11.25
CA SER A 302 8.47 -0.41 10.11
C SER A 302 7.62 -1.63 9.74
N THR A 303 6.73 -1.48 8.78
CA THR A 303 6.02 -2.63 8.19
C THR A 303 7.03 -3.60 7.58
N PRO A 304 7.00 -4.90 7.95
CA PRO A 304 7.83 -5.91 7.32
C PRO A 304 7.32 -6.24 5.92
N VAL A 305 8.22 -6.70 5.03
CA VAL A 305 7.87 -7.16 3.68
C VAL A 305 8.62 -8.46 3.40
N LEU A 306 7.91 -9.49 2.97
CA LEU A 306 8.50 -10.79 2.66
C LEU A 306 8.99 -10.84 1.20
N ASP A 307 10.28 -11.02 1.00
CA ASP A 307 10.83 -11.51 -0.26
C ASP A 307 10.64 -13.03 -0.31
N LYS A 308 9.64 -13.48 -1.06
CA LYS A 308 9.28 -14.89 -1.14
C LYS A 308 10.31 -15.74 -1.86
N ASN A 309 11.02 -15.17 -2.83
CA ASN A 309 12.04 -15.90 -3.58
C ASN A 309 13.24 -16.24 -2.71
N LEU A 310 13.59 -15.33 -1.80
CA LEU A 310 14.70 -15.51 -0.88
C LEU A 310 14.26 -16.09 0.48
N GLY A 311 12.98 -16.11 0.80
CA GLY A 311 12.47 -16.48 2.12
C GLY A 311 12.91 -15.52 3.23
N LEU A 312 13.07 -14.24 2.89
CA LEU A 312 13.58 -13.19 3.78
C LEU A 312 12.51 -12.14 4.08
N LEU A 313 12.29 -11.90 5.35
CA LEU A 313 11.46 -10.79 5.81
C LEU A 313 12.33 -9.56 6.00
N LEU A 314 12.01 -8.49 5.29
CA LEU A 314 12.78 -7.26 5.23
C LEU A 314 12.05 -6.18 6.02
N VAL A 315 12.75 -5.50 6.94
CA VAL A 315 12.14 -4.52 7.85
C VAL A 315 13.12 -3.43 8.25
N GLY A 316 12.64 -2.20 8.29
CA GLY A 316 13.38 -1.06 8.82
C GLY A 316 13.07 -0.80 10.29
N SER A 317 13.86 0.06 10.91
CA SER A 317 13.61 0.50 12.28
C SER A 317 13.91 1.97 12.50
N GLN A 318 13.35 2.51 13.57
CA GLN A 318 13.53 3.92 13.94
C GLN A 318 15.00 4.31 14.22
N ASN A 319 15.86 3.35 14.52
CA ASN A 319 17.29 3.63 14.70
C ASN A 319 18.10 3.73 13.40
N GLY A 320 17.42 3.71 12.23
CA GLY A 320 18.09 3.81 10.93
C GLY A 320 18.76 2.53 10.48
N THR A 321 18.50 1.39 11.12
CA THR A 321 19.00 0.08 10.72
C THR A 321 17.94 -0.69 9.93
N TYR A 322 18.37 -1.31 8.87
CA TYR A 322 17.58 -2.17 8.01
C TYR A 322 17.95 -3.62 8.28
N TYR A 323 16.97 -4.50 8.40
CA TYR A 323 17.12 -5.89 8.79
C TYR A 323 16.55 -6.83 7.74
N SER A 324 17.18 -7.99 7.63
CA SER A 324 16.68 -9.15 6.92
C SER A 324 16.58 -10.31 7.92
N ILE A 325 15.41 -10.94 7.98
CA ILE A 325 15.10 -12.05 8.88
C ILE A 325 14.77 -13.27 8.02
N ASN A 326 15.46 -14.38 8.23
CA ASN A 326 15.06 -15.62 7.58
C ASN A 326 13.69 -16.08 8.13
N ALA A 327 12.69 -16.19 7.26
CA ALA A 327 11.30 -16.46 7.64
C ALA A 327 11.09 -17.85 8.27
N THR A 328 12.04 -18.77 8.09
CA THR A 328 12.01 -20.11 8.66
C THR A 328 12.81 -20.20 9.97
N THR A 329 14.05 -19.71 9.98
CA THR A 329 14.99 -19.91 11.09
C THR A 329 15.03 -18.75 12.09
N GLY A 330 14.46 -17.58 11.72
CA GLY A 330 14.56 -16.36 12.51
C GLY A 330 15.96 -15.70 12.50
N ALA A 331 16.90 -16.21 11.71
CA ALA A 331 18.25 -15.64 11.64
C ALA A 331 18.20 -14.21 11.07
N VAL A 332 18.89 -13.28 11.74
CA VAL A 332 18.87 -11.84 11.44
C VAL A 332 20.20 -11.40 10.83
N LYS A 333 20.13 -10.63 9.75
CA LYS A 333 21.22 -9.80 9.23
C LYS A 333 20.80 -8.35 9.28
N SER A 334 21.75 -7.42 9.29
CA SER A 334 21.45 -5.99 9.35
C SER A 334 22.41 -5.15 8.52
N LEU A 335 21.92 -3.96 8.13
CA LEU A 335 22.68 -2.92 7.45
C LEU A 335 22.31 -1.57 8.07
N VAL A 336 23.27 -0.80 8.49
CA VAL A 336 23.05 0.59 8.90
C VAL A 336 22.85 1.44 7.65
N VAL A 337 21.66 1.99 7.52
CA VAL A 337 21.24 2.84 6.39
C VAL A 337 21.18 4.30 6.81
N GLY A 338 20.63 4.55 7.97
CA GLY A 338 20.43 5.87 8.52
C GLY A 338 21.21 6.11 9.80
N LYS A 339 21.01 7.28 10.39
CA LYS A 339 21.57 7.67 11.69
C LYS A 339 20.52 7.47 12.78
N SER A 340 20.92 6.88 13.89
CA SER A 340 20.12 6.81 15.11
C SER A 340 20.32 8.03 16.01
N GLY A 341 19.39 8.26 16.90
CA GLY A 341 19.49 9.21 18.01
C GLY A 341 18.75 10.53 17.80
N GLY A 342 18.43 11.20 18.89
CA GLY A 342 17.66 12.43 18.92
C GLY A 342 16.22 12.23 18.47
N THR A 343 15.67 13.20 17.79
CA THR A 343 14.32 13.17 17.20
C THR A 343 14.31 12.59 15.78
N ASN A 344 15.41 11.98 15.32
CA ASN A 344 15.52 11.38 14.01
C ASN A 344 14.50 10.23 13.87
N PRO A 345 13.56 10.30 12.91
CA PRO A 345 12.54 9.25 12.73
C PRO A 345 13.09 7.95 12.15
N GLY A 346 14.33 7.93 11.64
CA GLY A 346 14.96 6.74 11.05
C GLY A 346 14.25 6.23 9.82
N ILE A 347 14.00 4.93 9.77
CA ILE A 347 13.24 4.25 8.72
C ILE A 347 11.80 4.08 9.23
N LEU A 348 10.84 4.75 8.59
CA LEU A 348 9.42 4.72 8.96
C LEU A 348 8.59 3.87 8.02
N ALA A 349 8.90 3.98 6.74
CA ALA A 349 8.16 3.30 5.69
C ALA A 349 8.58 1.83 5.57
N ALA A 350 7.66 1.02 5.08
CA ALA A 350 8.00 -0.31 4.59
C ALA A 350 9.06 -0.23 3.48
N PRO A 351 9.96 -1.20 3.37
CA PRO A 351 10.85 -1.29 2.21
C PRO A 351 10.04 -1.62 0.96
N VAL A 352 10.50 -1.15 -0.20
CA VAL A 352 10.00 -1.61 -1.49
C VAL A 352 10.92 -2.71 -1.98
N VAL A 353 10.36 -3.86 -2.35
CA VAL A 353 11.12 -5.08 -2.65
C VAL A 353 10.92 -5.50 -4.10
N ASP A 354 12.01 -5.60 -4.85
CA ASP A 354 12.03 -6.25 -6.15
C ASP A 354 12.48 -7.70 -5.98
N VAL A 355 11.52 -8.60 -5.84
CA VAL A 355 11.79 -10.03 -5.64
C VAL A 355 12.43 -10.69 -6.87
N THR A 356 12.28 -10.12 -8.05
CA THR A 356 12.88 -10.64 -9.29
C THR A 356 14.36 -10.31 -9.36
N ASN A 357 14.70 -9.05 -9.08
CA ASN A 357 16.07 -8.60 -9.04
C ASN A 357 16.78 -9.02 -7.73
N GLY A 358 16.02 -9.39 -6.69
CA GLY A 358 16.52 -9.70 -5.35
C GLY A 358 17.14 -8.48 -4.67
N THR A 359 16.54 -7.31 -4.91
CA THR A 359 16.94 -6.04 -4.32
C THR A 359 15.79 -5.42 -3.53
N SER A 360 16.10 -4.55 -2.63
CA SER A 360 15.13 -3.79 -1.86
C SER A 360 15.58 -2.33 -1.70
N PHE A 361 14.58 -1.45 -1.61
CA PHE A 361 14.79 0.00 -1.50
C PHE A 361 14.24 0.45 -0.16
N VAL A 362 15.07 1.12 0.59
CA VAL A 362 14.74 1.61 1.92
C VAL A 362 15.07 3.09 2.04
N ILE A 363 14.18 3.83 2.71
CA ILE A 363 14.31 5.27 2.91
C ILE A 363 14.61 5.54 4.37
N SER A 364 15.65 6.30 4.62
CA SER A 364 15.94 6.86 5.95
C SER A 364 15.85 8.38 5.92
N ALA A 365 15.20 8.92 6.92
CA ALA A 365 15.03 10.37 7.09
C ALA A 365 16.37 11.11 7.20
N ASN A 366 17.40 10.46 7.72
CA ASN A 366 18.71 11.08 7.94
C ASN A 366 19.80 10.01 8.05
N ASP A 367 20.88 10.15 7.29
CA ASP A 367 22.09 9.31 7.39
C ASP A 367 23.25 10.01 8.11
N GLY A 368 23.00 11.18 8.65
CA GLY A 368 24.00 12.09 9.24
C GLY A 368 24.33 13.28 8.34
N THR A 369 24.05 13.18 7.04
CA THR A 369 24.30 14.22 6.03
C THR A 369 23.07 14.60 5.22
N SER A 370 22.14 13.65 5.00
CA SER A 370 20.91 13.89 4.22
C SER A 370 19.86 12.83 4.52
N GLY A 371 18.60 13.08 4.11
CA GLY A 371 17.66 12.02 3.80
C GLY A 371 18.20 11.19 2.64
N VAL A 372 17.97 9.88 2.66
CA VAL A 372 18.52 8.95 1.67
C VAL A 372 17.52 7.89 1.27
N ILE A 373 17.60 7.49 -0.01
CA ILE A 373 17.13 6.21 -0.50
C ILE A 373 18.31 5.29 -0.72
N VAL A 374 18.24 4.07 -0.25
CA VAL A 374 19.32 3.09 -0.36
C VAL A 374 18.78 1.83 -1.02
N GLU A 375 19.44 1.42 -2.10
CA GLU A 375 19.21 0.13 -2.73
C GLU A 375 20.13 -0.91 -2.10
N VAL A 376 19.57 -2.05 -1.72
CA VAL A 376 20.22 -3.11 -0.95
C VAL A 376 20.05 -4.44 -1.67
N ASN A 377 21.12 -5.22 -1.74
CA ASN A 377 21.02 -6.64 -2.08
C ASN A 377 20.35 -7.38 -0.92
N SER A 378 19.12 -7.85 -1.13
CA SER A 378 18.28 -8.44 -0.07
C SER A 378 18.89 -9.70 0.55
N ALA A 379 19.62 -10.50 -0.24
CA ALA A 379 20.23 -11.75 0.23
C ALA A 379 21.46 -11.53 1.13
N THR A 380 22.30 -10.55 0.78
CA THR A 380 23.57 -10.30 1.47
C THR A 380 23.50 -9.17 2.48
N MET A 381 22.48 -8.32 2.40
CA MET A 381 22.34 -7.07 3.17
C MET A 381 23.50 -6.12 2.91
N THR A 382 23.94 -6.03 1.66
CA THR A 382 24.97 -5.10 1.21
C THR A 382 24.35 -3.97 0.40
N ARG A 383 24.82 -2.75 0.62
CA ARG A 383 24.38 -1.59 -0.14
C ARG A 383 24.88 -1.66 -1.58
N LEU A 384 23.96 -1.53 -2.54
CA LEU A 384 24.25 -1.45 -3.97
C LEU A 384 24.38 0.01 -4.42
N ALA A 385 23.40 0.84 -4.04
CA ALA A 385 23.39 2.26 -4.37
C ALA A 385 22.83 3.09 -3.21
N LYS A 386 23.12 4.39 -3.22
CA LYS A 386 22.61 5.35 -2.24
C LYS A 386 22.35 6.70 -2.92
N GLY A 387 21.11 7.11 -2.95
CA GLY A 387 20.67 8.39 -3.47
C GLY A 387 20.37 9.39 -2.34
N ARG A 388 20.80 10.65 -2.52
CA ARG A 388 20.49 11.73 -1.60
C ARG A 388 19.14 12.34 -1.92
N ILE A 389 18.28 12.54 -0.91
CA ILE A 389 16.93 13.11 -1.02
C ILE A 389 16.73 14.30 -0.08
N GLY A 390 17.61 15.28 -0.20
CA GLY A 390 17.59 16.51 0.58
C GLY A 390 18.73 16.66 1.55
N GLN A 391 18.63 17.66 2.43
CA GLN A 391 19.65 17.90 3.46
C GLN A 391 19.38 17.11 4.74
N ALA A 392 20.43 16.88 5.52
CA ALA A 392 20.42 15.94 6.65
C ALA A 392 19.58 16.36 7.79
N SER A 393 19.26 17.41 8.13
CA SER A 393 18.48 17.72 9.32
C SER A 393 18.21 19.20 9.47
N HIS A 394 17.04 19.45 9.84
CA HIS A 394 16.55 20.70 10.35
C HIS A 394 16.93 20.82 11.82
N GLY A 395 18.13 21.29 12.15
CA GLY A 395 18.55 21.47 13.51
C GLY A 395 18.58 20.18 14.36
N GLY A 396 18.87 19.03 13.73
CA GLY A 396 18.93 17.73 14.41
C GLY A 396 17.64 16.89 14.35
N THR A 397 16.55 17.44 13.83
CA THR A 397 15.28 16.74 13.64
C THR A 397 15.12 16.32 12.18
N GLY A 398 15.27 15.04 11.89
CA GLY A 398 14.98 14.53 10.56
C GLY A 398 13.51 14.74 10.19
N ILE A 399 13.22 15.02 8.92
CA ILE A 399 11.85 15.01 8.39
C ILE A 399 11.44 13.57 8.13
N SER A 400 10.25 13.20 8.57
CA SER A 400 9.68 11.89 8.26
C SER A 400 9.55 11.73 6.75
N LEU A 401 10.07 10.62 6.22
CA LEU A 401 10.01 10.25 4.82
C LEU A 401 9.27 8.92 4.70
N PHE A 402 8.49 8.80 3.64
CA PHE A 402 7.56 7.71 3.48
C PHE A 402 7.81 6.99 2.15
N GLN A 403 7.13 5.84 1.94
CA GLN A 403 7.42 4.91 0.86
C GLN A 403 7.45 5.57 -0.52
N PRO A 404 8.39 5.14 -1.37
CA PRO A 404 8.44 5.48 -2.78
C PRO A 404 7.43 4.67 -3.58
N ALA A 405 7.26 5.05 -4.85
CA ALA A 405 6.57 4.24 -5.84
C ALA A 405 7.44 4.08 -7.09
N PHE A 406 7.39 2.89 -7.68
CA PHE A 406 8.03 2.62 -8.97
C PHE A 406 7.12 3.00 -10.12
N SER A 407 7.72 3.49 -11.21
CA SER A 407 7.01 3.63 -12.48
C SER A 407 6.68 2.27 -13.08
N ASP A 408 5.58 2.18 -13.85
CA ASP A 408 5.24 0.96 -14.57
C ASP A 408 6.35 0.51 -15.54
N SER A 409 7.05 1.46 -16.16
CA SER A 409 8.17 1.17 -17.04
C SER A 409 9.27 0.32 -16.38
N TYR A 410 9.48 0.45 -15.05
CA TYR A 410 10.42 -0.38 -14.31
C TYR A 410 10.10 -1.89 -14.41
N PHE A 411 8.83 -2.23 -14.44
CA PHE A 411 8.40 -3.65 -14.50
C PHE A 411 8.57 -4.25 -15.89
N ASN A 412 8.55 -3.41 -16.92
CA ASN A 412 8.77 -3.84 -18.31
C ASN A 412 10.26 -3.94 -18.63
N ASP A 413 11.01 -2.90 -18.24
CA ASP A 413 12.46 -2.81 -18.40
C ASP A 413 13.02 -1.89 -17.31
N PRO A 414 13.72 -2.42 -16.29
CA PRO A 414 14.30 -1.61 -15.23
C PRO A 414 15.16 -0.45 -15.71
N THR A 415 15.84 -0.60 -16.87
CA THR A 415 16.72 0.46 -17.40
C THR A 415 15.95 1.71 -17.82
N THR A 416 14.67 1.58 -18.13
CA THR A 416 13.76 2.69 -18.47
C THR A 416 12.92 3.16 -17.27
N GLY A 417 12.99 2.42 -16.16
CA GLY A 417 12.20 2.66 -14.97
C GLY A 417 12.71 3.78 -14.08
N THR A 418 11.84 4.23 -13.19
CA THR A 418 12.18 5.18 -12.13
C THR A 418 11.55 4.78 -10.82
N VAL A 419 12.22 5.10 -9.71
CA VAL A 419 11.63 5.14 -8.37
C VAL A 419 11.40 6.60 -7.99
N ARG A 420 10.17 6.91 -7.59
CA ARG A 420 9.71 8.26 -7.26
C ARG A 420 9.36 8.38 -5.80
N LEU A 421 9.72 9.49 -5.21
CA LEU A 421 9.50 9.75 -3.79
C LEU A 421 9.59 11.25 -3.48
N CYS A 422 9.22 11.59 -2.26
CA CYS A 422 9.40 12.91 -1.72
C CYS A 422 10.52 12.98 -0.70
N GLY A 423 11.22 14.10 -0.70
CA GLY A 423 12.24 14.47 0.28
C GLY A 423 12.21 15.96 0.55
N THR A 424 13.33 16.53 0.96
CA THR A 424 13.50 17.98 1.10
C THR A 424 14.47 18.53 0.08
N GLY A 425 14.56 19.85 -0.08
CA GLY A 425 15.56 20.50 -0.91
C GLY A 425 16.97 20.29 -0.36
N ALA A 426 17.98 20.42 -1.22
CA ALA A 426 19.38 20.24 -0.84
C ALA A 426 19.89 21.35 0.09
N ALA A 427 19.26 22.51 0.09
CA ALA A 427 19.64 23.70 0.86
C ALA A 427 18.51 24.28 1.71
N ASP A 428 17.31 23.72 1.62
CA ASP A 428 16.13 24.21 2.30
C ASP A 428 15.27 23.08 2.89
N ASN A 429 14.21 23.44 3.60
CA ASN A 429 13.32 22.53 4.31
C ASN A 429 12.01 22.32 3.60
N THR A 430 11.91 22.80 2.37
CA THR A 430 10.71 22.70 1.57
C THR A 430 10.57 21.29 0.97
N PRO A 431 9.36 20.79 0.73
CA PRO A 431 9.18 19.48 0.13
C PRO A 431 9.54 19.47 -1.36
N TRP A 432 10.32 18.48 -1.75
CA TRP A 432 10.77 18.23 -3.11
C TRP A 432 10.40 16.84 -3.57
N GLN A 433 10.01 16.69 -4.83
CA GLN A 433 9.91 15.40 -5.48
C GLN A 433 11.25 15.01 -6.12
N TYR A 434 11.52 13.71 -6.11
CA TYR A 434 12.70 13.10 -6.72
C TYR A 434 12.29 11.91 -7.57
N ALA A 435 13.05 11.66 -8.65
CA ALA A 435 13.01 10.41 -9.38
C ALA A 435 14.43 9.88 -9.55
N PHE A 436 14.65 8.63 -9.18
CA PHE A 436 15.88 7.90 -9.44
C PHE A 436 15.60 6.88 -10.53
N GLY A 437 16.42 6.89 -11.56
CA GLY A 437 16.32 6.01 -12.72
C GLY A 437 17.72 5.62 -13.19
N GLY A 438 17.86 5.32 -14.48
CA GLY A 438 19.14 4.95 -15.05
C GLY A 438 19.71 3.68 -14.45
N PHE A 439 18.83 2.71 -14.18
CA PHE A 439 19.22 1.41 -13.67
C PHE A 439 20.16 0.72 -14.65
N THR A 440 21.28 0.23 -14.16
CA THR A 440 22.27 -0.50 -14.96
C THR A 440 22.52 -1.87 -14.37
N LEU A 441 22.82 -2.84 -15.23
CA LEU A 441 23.11 -4.21 -14.79
C LEU A 441 24.52 -4.30 -14.23
N VAL A 442 24.64 -4.50 -12.91
CA VAL A 442 25.91 -4.65 -12.20
C VAL A 442 25.87 -5.93 -11.37
N GLY A 443 26.79 -6.86 -11.66
CA GLY A 443 26.84 -8.14 -10.94
C GLY A 443 25.56 -8.97 -11.00
N GLY A 444 24.81 -8.87 -12.11
CA GLY A 444 23.55 -9.59 -12.29
C GLY A 444 22.34 -8.94 -11.63
N LYS A 445 22.46 -7.71 -11.13
CA LYS A 445 21.37 -6.92 -10.55
C LYS A 445 21.23 -5.57 -11.25
N TYR A 446 20.00 -5.13 -11.44
CA TYR A 446 19.75 -3.76 -11.87
C TYR A 446 19.92 -2.82 -10.69
N VAL A 447 20.83 -1.87 -10.82
CA VAL A 447 21.22 -0.94 -9.75
C VAL A 447 20.89 0.49 -10.18
N MET A 448 20.22 1.24 -9.33
CA MET A 448 19.80 2.63 -9.59
C MET A 448 21.00 3.57 -9.70
N ASN A 449 20.86 4.63 -10.49
CA ASN A 449 21.80 5.75 -10.44
C ASN A 449 21.70 6.44 -9.07
N GLN A 450 22.84 6.80 -8.47
CA GLN A 450 22.90 7.48 -7.18
C GLN A 450 22.50 8.97 -7.26
N THR A 451 22.54 9.55 -8.46
CA THR A 451 22.06 10.90 -8.71
C THR A 451 20.63 10.85 -9.23
N PRO A 452 19.69 11.64 -8.67
CA PRO A 452 18.33 11.66 -9.18
C PRO A 452 18.32 12.15 -10.62
N THR A 453 17.56 11.48 -11.48
CA THR A 453 17.34 11.88 -12.87
C THR A 453 16.40 13.07 -12.98
N PHE A 454 15.62 13.31 -11.94
CA PHE A 454 14.73 14.45 -11.83
C PHE A 454 14.55 14.87 -10.37
N SER A 455 14.53 16.19 -10.12
CA SER A 455 14.11 16.76 -8.84
C SER A 455 13.44 18.11 -9.06
N ALA A 456 12.38 18.40 -8.30
CA ALA A 456 11.69 19.68 -8.35
C ALA A 456 11.04 20.00 -7.01
N GLN A 457 11.04 21.28 -6.65
CA GLN A 457 10.33 21.78 -5.48
C GLN A 457 8.81 21.64 -5.73
N LEU A 458 8.09 21.14 -4.72
CA LEU A 458 6.64 21.00 -4.77
C LEU A 458 5.93 22.29 -4.33
N VAL A 459 6.34 22.82 -3.18
CA VAL A 459 5.87 24.12 -2.67
C VAL A 459 7.01 24.81 -1.89
N ASN A 460 6.98 26.12 -1.86
CA ASN A 460 7.95 26.91 -1.06
C ASN A 460 7.41 27.10 0.37
N SER A 461 7.40 26.02 1.14
CA SER A 461 6.94 25.99 2.52
C SER A 461 7.79 25.09 3.38
N THR A 462 8.27 25.60 4.51
CA THR A 462 9.05 24.83 5.49
C THR A 462 8.16 24.07 6.47
N THR A 463 6.85 24.26 6.45
CA THR A 463 5.89 23.56 7.31
C THR A 463 5.22 22.38 6.60
N ALA A 464 5.11 22.42 5.28
CA ALA A 464 4.57 21.34 4.47
C ALA A 464 5.45 20.09 4.52
N ARG A 465 4.81 18.93 4.55
CA ARG A 465 5.45 17.61 4.54
C ARG A 465 4.75 16.74 3.52
N CYS A 466 5.52 15.86 2.88
CA CYS A 466 4.98 14.89 1.95
C CYS A 466 4.43 13.65 2.65
N THR A 467 3.52 12.97 1.98
CA THR A 467 3.07 11.61 2.32
C THR A 467 3.76 10.57 1.42
N GLY A 468 3.46 9.28 1.63
CA GLY A 468 3.91 8.21 0.75
C GLY A 468 3.28 8.32 -0.65
N TRP A 469 3.96 7.73 -1.62
CA TRP A 469 3.54 7.71 -3.02
C TRP A 469 2.81 6.43 -3.35
N THR A 470 1.76 6.54 -4.16
CA THR A 470 1.01 5.42 -4.72
C THR A 470 1.00 5.56 -6.24
N GLU A 471 1.42 4.54 -6.94
CA GLU A 471 1.43 4.48 -8.41
C GLU A 471 0.18 3.77 -8.93
N PHE A 472 -0.26 4.17 -10.12
CA PHE A 472 -1.32 3.50 -10.87
C PHE A 472 -1.12 3.65 -12.37
N LEU A 473 -0.93 2.52 -13.07
CA LEU A 473 -0.95 2.51 -14.54
C LEU A 473 -2.39 2.47 -15.04
N ASN A 474 -2.79 3.46 -15.85
CA ASN A 474 -3.99 3.34 -16.67
C ASN A 474 -3.61 2.87 -18.07
N PRO A 475 -3.95 1.63 -18.45
CA PRO A 475 -3.60 1.07 -19.74
C PRO A 475 -4.37 1.71 -20.91
N ASN A 476 -5.47 2.41 -20.63
CA ASN A 476 -6.37 2.98 -21.64
C ASN A 476 -5.99 4.41 -22.06
N VAL A 477 -5.05 5.05 -21.38
CA VAL A 477 -4.61 6.42 -21.66
C VAL A 477 -3.26 6.42 -22.35
N GLY A 478 -3.21 6.91 -23.59
CA GLY A 478 -2.00 6.98 -24.40
C GLY A 478 -1.56 5.63 -24.97
N ALA A 479 -0.59 5.65 -25.87
CA ALA A 479 0.00 4.45 -26.45
C ALA A 479 0.87 3.72 -25.41
N GLY A 480 0.45 2.54 -24.97
CA GLY A 480 1.16 1.75 -23.94
C GLY A 480 0.75 2.04 -22.51
N GLY A 481 -0.28 2.85 -22.30
CA GLY A 481 -0.77 3.24 -20.98
C GLY A 481 -0.05 4.48 -20.42
N THR A 482 -0.62 5.03 -19.37
CA THR A 482 -0.09 6.20 -18.67
C THR A 482 0.03 5.92 -17.19
N ASP A 483 1.19 6.28 -16.65
CA ASP A 483 1.56 6.08 -15.25
C ASP A 483 1.20 7.32 -14.43
N PHE A 484 0.32 7.16 -13.46
CA PHE A 484 -0.10 8.20 -12.54
C PHE A 484 0.50 7.96 -11.16
N PHE A 485 0.85 9.05 -10.48
CA PHE A 485 1.35 8.98 -9.11
C PHE A 485 0.51 9.88 -8.22
N PHE A 486 0.05 9.32 -7.11
CA PHE A 486 -0.72 10.02 -6.09
C PHE A 486 0.09 10.11 -4.79
N PHE A 487 0.11 11.30 -4.22
CA PHE A 487 0.73 11.58 -2.93
C PHE A 487 0.09 12.84 -2.34
N GLY A 488 0.58 13.34 -1.23
CA GLY A 488 0.02 14.55 -0.66
C GLY A 488 1.02 15.45 0.04
N LEU A 489 0.57 16.65 0.32
CA LEU A 489 1.23 17.62 1.18
C LEU A 489 0.33 17.96 2.38
N THR A 490 0.94 18.12 3.54
CA THR A 490 0.22 18.39 4.78
C THR A 490 -0.26 19.83 4.91
N ALA A 491 0.33 20.76 4.15
CA ALA A 491 0.01 22.19 4.22
C ALA A 491 0.44 22.93 2.93
N ASP A 492 -0.03 24.14 2.78
CA ASP A 492 0.43 25.17 1.82
C ASP A 492 0.39 24.75 0.34
N CYS A 493 -0.49 23.85 -0.03
CA CYS A 493 -0.57 23.33 -1.40
C CYS A 493 -0.88 24.38 -2.46
N THR A 494 -1.67 25.38 -2.13
CA THR A 494 -2.12 26.41 -3.07
C THR A 494 -1.30 27.71 -2.98
N GLY A 495 -0.29 27.75 -2.09
CA GLY A 495 0.50 28.95 -1.84
C GLY A 495 -0.24 30.10 -1.12
N THR A 496 -1.51 29.91 -0.80
CA THR A 496 -2.37 30.94 -0.20
C THR A 496 -3.05 30.54 1.09
N GLY A 497 -2.89 29.29 1.55
CA GLY A 497 -3.62 28.78 2.69
C GLY A 497 -2.87 27.72 3.50
N THR A 498 -3.41 27.42 4.67
CA THR A 498 -2.90 26.37 5.58
C THR A 498 -3.40 24.96 5.21
N SER A 499 -4.15 24.82 4.12
CA SER A 499 -4.72 23.56 3.69
C SER A 499 -3.66 22.66 3.05
N GLY A 500 -3.70 21.39 3.41
CA GLY A 500 -2.99 20.35 2.69
C GLY A 500 -3.77 19.91 1.44
N CYS A 501 -3.17 19.06 0.63
CA CYS A 501 -3.83 18.53 -0.56
C CYS A 501 -3.39 17.13 -0.93
N VAL A 502 -4.24 16.43 -1.68
CA VAL A 502 -3.82 15.33 -2.54
C VAL A 502 -3.26 15.90 -3.84
N MET A 503 -2.18 15.33 -4.32
CA MET A 503 -1.53 15.65 -5.59
C MET A 503 -1.60 14.46 -6.52
N ALA A 504 -1.90 14.71 -7.78
CA ALA A 504 -1.76 13.76 -8.86
C ALA A 504 -0.66 14.25 -9.81
N ARG A 505 0.36 13.42 -10.03
CA ARG A 505 1.40 13.66 -11.03
C ARG A 505 1.05 12.90 -12.29
N ASN A 506 0.88 13.64 -13.36
CA ASN A 506 0.53 13.13 -14.68
C ASN A 506 1.77 12.67 -15.46
N ALA A 507 1.56 11.99 -16.57
CA ALA A 507 2.62 11.49 -17.45
C ALA A 507 3.53 12.60 -18.00
N ASP A 508 2.98 13.77 -18.32
CA ASP A 508 3.71 14.95 -18.80
C ASP A 508 4.55 15.64 -17.71
N GLY A 509 4.46 15.14 -16.47
CA GLY A 509 5.13 15.71 -15.31
C GLY A 509 4.36 16.82 -14.61
N SER A 510 3.23 17.26 -15.15
CA SER A 510 2.36 18.25 -14.51
C SER A 510 1.79 17.71 -13.20
N LEU A 511 1.50 18.62 -12.27
CA LEU A 511 0.86 18.33 -11.00
C LEU A 511 -0.52 18.96 -10.98
N THR A 512 -1.50 18.18 -10.59
CA THR A 512 -2.84 18.66 -10.26
C THR A 512 -3.13 18.41 -8.79
N THR A 513 -3.94 19.25 -8.16
CA THR A 513 -4.16 19.21 -6.71
C THR A 513 -5.63 19.33 -6.37
N ALA A 514 -6.02 18.71 -5.23
CA ALA A 514 -7.30 18.92 -4.61
C ALA A 514 -7.14 19.04 -3.10
N ASP A 515 -7.88 19.95 -2.47
CA ASP A 515 -7.75 20.29 -1.07
C ASP A 515 -8.19 19.14 -0.15
N VAL A 516 -7.36 18.86 0.85
CA VAL A 516 -7.62 17.93 1.94
C VAL A 516 -7.11 18.54 3.23
N ALA A 517 -7.96 18.67 4.22
CA ALA A 517 -7.58 19.26 5.50
C ALA A 517 -6.41 18.55 6.16
N GLY A 518 -5.30 19.26 6.36
CA GLY A 518 -4.05 18.72 6.91
C GLY A 518 -3.30 17.75 5.97
N GLY A 519 -3.69 17.70 4.69
CA GLY A 519 -3.18 16.75 3.70
C GLY A 519 -3.80 15.36 3.83
N PRO A 520 -3.56 14.47 2.87
CA PRO A 520 -4.05 13.11 2.92
C PRO A 520 -3.24 12.24 3.90
N THR A 521 -3.87 11.20 4.38
CA THR A 521 -3.18 9.99 4.89
C THR A 521 -2.67 9.16 3.72
N GLY A 522 -2.41 7.86 3.88
CA GLY A 522 -2.12 6.97 2.76
C GLY A 522 -3.30 6.93 1.78
N ILE A 523 -2.97 6.85 0.49
CA ILE A 523 -3.93 6.89 -0.62
C ILE A 523 -4.08 5.49 -1.20
N VAL A 524 -5.30 4.99 -1.29
CA VAL A 524 -5.61 3.78 -2.04
C VAL A 524 -6.29 4.16 -3.36
N VAL A 525 -5.84 3.55 -4.45
CA VAL A 525 -6.38 3.78 -5.80
C VAL A 525 -7.32 2.65 -6.16
N ASP A 526 -8.47 2.99 -6.70
CA ASP A 526 -9.45 2.02 -7.23
C ASP A 526 -9.16 1.65 -8.69
N ASN A 527 -10.01 0.82 -9.26
CA ASN A 527 -9.91 0.40 -10.65
C ASN A 527 -10.01 1.57 -11.62
N TYR A 528 -9.41 1.41 -12.78
CA TYR A 528 -9.80 2.20 -13.92
C TYR A 528 -11.18 1.72 -14.41
N SER A 529 -12.08 2.64 -14.68
CA SER A 529 -13.42 2.35 -15.18
C SER A 529 -13.98 3.56 -15.90
N THR A 530 -14.62 3.32 -17.04
CA THR A 530 -15.36 4.36 -17.78
C THR A 530 -16.74 4.65 -17.17
N ALA A 531 -17.17 3.85 -16.18
CA ALA A 531 -18.41 4.12 -15.47
C ALA A 531 -18.31 5.40 -14.65
N ALA A 532 -19.40 6.14 -14.57
CA ALA A 532 -19.44 7.42 -13.89
C ALA A 532 -18.95 7.33 -12.44
N GLN A 533 -17.94 8.10 -12.12
CA GLN A 533 -17.31 8.19 -10.79
C GLN A 533 -16.82 6.84 -10.21
N ALA A 534 -16.35 5.94 -11.06
CA ALA A 534 -15.86 4.63 -10.67
C ALA A 534 -14.33 4.45 -10.81
N SER A 535 -13.60 5.52 -11.15
CA SER A 535 -12.15 5.56 -11.17
C SER A 535 -11.64 6.54 -10.12
N ASN A 536 -11.22 6.02 -8.97
CA ASN A 536 -11.18 6.80 -7.75
C ASN A 536 -9.91 6.60 -6.93
N ILE A 537 -9.70 7.57 -6.03
CA ILE A 537 -8.80 7.43 -4.90
C ILE A 537 -9.56 7.65 -3.60
N TYR A 538 -9.16 6.91 -2.55
CA TYR A 538 -9.74 6.98 -1.21
C TYR A 538 -8.67 7.27 -0.18
N LEU A 539 -9.00 8.13 0.80
CA LEU A 539 -8.10 8.58 1.85
C LEU A 539 -8.89 9.16 3.02
N THR A 540 -8.22 9.51 4.13
CA THR A 540 -8.75 10.45 5.12
C THR A 540 -7.89 11.71 5.15
N GLY A 541 -8.46 12.82 5.63
CA GLY A 541 -7.67 13.99 6.01
C GLY A 541 -6.80 13.67 7.23
N ALA A 542 -5.59 14.22 7.25
CA ALA A 542 -4.66 14.06 8.37
C ALA A 542 -4.94 15.02 9.55
N ALA A 543 -5.91 15.94 9.40
CA ALA A 543 -6.36 16.86 10.44
C ALA A 543 -7.89 16.94 10.48
N ALA A 544 -8.44 17.57 11.53
CA ALA A 544 -9.87 17.90 11.59
C ALA A 544 -10.29 18.66 10.32
N PRO A 545 -11.50 18.38 9.82
CA PRO A 545 -12.67 17.79 10.47
C PRO A 545 -12.79 16.25 10.47
N ASN A 546 -11.74 15.48 10.28
CA ASN A 546 -11.71 14.01 10.30
C ASN A 546 -12.69 13.38 9.29
N LEU A 547 -12.48 13.68 8.04
CA LEU A 547 -13.30 13.20 6.94
C LEU A 547 -12.59 12.09 6.17
N ALA A 548 -13.33 11.07 5.76
CA ALA A 548 -12.94 10.22 4.65
C ALA A 548 -13.37 10.89 3.34
N TYR A 549 -12.56 10.74 2.33
CA TYR A 549 -12.76 11.34 1.02
C TYR A 549 -12.69 10.30 -0.09
N LYS A 550 -13.47 10.56 -1.13
CA LYS A 550 -13.31 9.99 -2.45
C LYS A 550 -13.11 11.09 -3.46
N PHE A 551 -12.14 10.90 -4.32
CA PHE A 551 -11.91 11.75 -5.48
C PHE A 551 -11.94 10.91 -6.75
N THR A 552 -12.63 11.42 -7.78
CA THR A 552 -12.50 10.89 -9.13
C THR A 552 -11.37 11.62 -9.84
N GLN A 553 -10.57 10.88 -10.59
CA GLN A 553 -9.52 11.41 -11.44
C GLN A 553 -9.75 10.91 -12.86
N ASN A 554 -9.97 11.81 -13.80
CA ASN A 554 -10.27 11.46 -15.19
C ASN A 554 -9.10 10.74 -15.90
N GLY A 555 -7.89 10.86 -15.41
CA GLY A 555 -6.75 10.08 -15.88
C GLY A 555 -6.81 8.59 -15.49
N LEU A 556 -7.73 8.18 -14.63
CA LEU A 556 -7.96 6.80 -14.25
C LEU A 556 -9.08 6.14 -15.07
N ASN A 557 -9.80 6.90 -15.92
CA ASN A 557 -10.91 6.39 -16.75
C ASN A 557 -10.41 5.69 -18.00
#